data_5b029b6f96c1430ef36ee7c8d86af235
#
_entry.id   5b029b6f96c1430ef36ee7c8d86af235
#
_cell.length_a   1.000
_cell.length_b   1.000
_cell.length_c   1.000
_cell.angle_alpha   90.00
_cell.angle_beta   90.00
_cell.angle_gamma   90.00
#
_symmetry.space_group_name_H-M   'P 1'
#
loop_
_entity.id
_entity.type
_entity.pdbx_description
1 polymer ?
#
loop_
_entity_poly.entity_id
_entity_poly.type
_entity_poly.pdbx_seq_one_letter_code
_entity_poly.pdbx_strand_id
1 'polypeptide(L)'
;MTFLVSMGQGSILTKANTINNMEYVTEAFGAIPTEEQVSYQKEELTAFIHFGVNTFTGREWGDGTENPEIFNPTNLDADQWVKTLAEAGFGRVILTAKHHDGFCLWDSAYTKHDVASSPWKNGKGDVVKEVLEACAKYNIKFGVYLSPWDQNSEHYGDGNGGDYNEFYMNQLRELLTNYGPIAEVWMDGAKGSNVKQEYNFEEWFALIKKLQPECLIFS
;
A
#
# COMPACT_ATOMS: atom_id res chain seq x y z
N MET A 1 1.93 -39.40 21.79
CA MET A 1 2.62 -38.76 20.65
C MET A 1 2.50 -37.27 20.83
N THR A 2 3.52 -36.63 21.39
CA THR A 2 3.45 -35.21 21.78
C THR A 2 4.37 -34.44 20.86
N PHE A 3 3.79 -33.58 20.02
CA PHE A 3 4.57 -32.65 19.20
C PHE A 3 4.80 -31.37 20.00
N LEU A 4 6.05 -31.04 20.23
CA LEU A 4 6.46 -29.75 20.74
C LEU A 4 6.95 -28.91 19.55
N VAL A 5 6.21 -27.88 19.21
CA VAL A 5 6.65 -26.84 18.27
C VAL A 5 7.23 -25.70 19.10
N SER A 6 8.53 -25.47 18.99
CA SER A 6 9.19 -24.32 19.59
C SER A 6 9.50 -23.32 18.47
N MET A 7 8.93 -22.12 18.58
CA MET A 7 9.29 -21.00 17.70
C MET A 7 10.38 -20.19 18.39
N GLY A 8 11.56 -20.20 17.86
CA GLY A 8 12.65 -19.32 18.22
C GLY A 8 13.36 -18.83 16.99
N GLN A 9 13.72 -17.54 17.00
CA GLN A 9 14.49 -16.80 16.00
C GLN A 9 14.76 -17.54 14.67
N GLY A 10 13.83 -17.45 13.74
CA GLY A 10 14.06 -17.77 12.33
C GLY A 10 14.15 -19.23 11.94
N SER A 11 13.87 -20.18 12.83
CA SER A 11 13.82 -21.59 12.48
C SER A 11 12.67 -22.32 13.16
N ILE A 12 11.87 -23.01 12.38
CA ILE A 12 10.90 -23.97 12.90
C ILE A 12 11.65 -25.28 13.12
N LEU A 13 12.01 -25.58 14.37
CA LEU A 13 12.52 -26.88 14.72
C LEU A 13 11.36 -27.81 15.08
N THR A 14 11.05 -28.73 14.21
CA THR A 14 10.14 -29.82 14.53
C THR A 14 10.96 -31.00 15.05
N LYS A 15 10.88 -31.29 16.35
CA LYS A 15 11.43 -32.54 16.88
C LYS A 15 10.46 -33.68 16.59
N ALA A 16 10.74 -34.49 15.61
CA ALA A 16 10.01 -35.73 15.39
C ALA A 16 10.56 -36.85 16.32
N ASN A 17 9.69 -37.73 16.80
CA ASN A 17 10.04 -38.87 17.64
C ASN A 17 11.11 -39.73 16.96
N THR A 18 12.08 -40.09 17.75
CA THR A 18 13.13 -41.07 17.36
C THR A 18 12.47 -42.41 17.07
N ILE A 19 12.41 -42.78 15.82
CA ILE A 19 12.21 -44.15 15.41
C ILE A 19 13.58 -44.67 14.98
N ASN A 20 14.10 -45.65 15.69
CA ASN A 20 15.36 -46.29 15.42
C ASN A 20 16.63 -45.41 15.49
N ASN A 21 16.76 -44.58 16.51
CA ASN A 21 17.94 -43.71 16.70
C ASN A 21 18.28 -42.76 15.54
N MET A 22 17.35 -42.45 14.65
CA MET A 22 17.54 -41.40 13.67
C MET A 22 16.81 -40.11 14.15
N GLU A 23 17.57 -39.07 14.42
CA GLU A 23 17.02 -37.71 14.59
C GLU A 23 16.72 -37.14 13.19
N TYR A 24 15.47 -36.93 12.91
CA TYR A 24 15.06 -36.18 11.73
C TYR A 24 15.03 -34.68 12.09
N VAL A 25 16.02 -33.95 11.65
CA VAL A 25 15.99 -32.49 11.64
C VAL A 25 15.39 -32.08 10.30
N THR A 26 14.16 -31.59 10.30
CA THR A 26 13.59 -30.98 9.11
C THR A 26 14.03 -29.51 9.07
N GLU A 27 14.98 -29.20 8.21
CA GLU A 27 15.22 -27.81 7.83
C GLU A 27 14.03 -27.30 7.02
N ALA A 28 13.68 -26.03 7.21
CA ALA A 28 12.63 -25.41 6.41
C ALA A 28 13.08 -25.39 4.93
N PHE A 29 12.25 -25.96 4.07
CA PHE A 29 12.48 -25.95 2.63
C PHE A 29 11.82 -24.72 2.01
N GLY A 30 12.60 -23.87 1.32
CA GLY A 30 12.09 -22.70 0.61
C GLY A 30 12.08 -21.42 1.43
N ALA A 31 11.26 -20.47 1.02
CA ALA A 31 11.16 -19.17 1.66
C ALA A 31 10.52 -19.28 3.05
N ILE A 32 11.19 -18.70 4.04
CA ILE A 32 10.66 -18.61 5.41
C ILE A 32 10.00 -17.23 5.55
N PRO A 33 8.74 -17.15 6.03
CA PRO A 33 8.08 -15.88 6.22
C PRO A 33 8.78 -15.06 7.32
N THR A 34 8.82 -13.73 7.14
CA THR A 34 9.27 -12.81 8.17
C THR A 34 8.26 -12.70 9.31
N GLU A 35 8.65 -12.10 10.44
CA GLU A 35 7.75 -11.86 11.57
C GLU A 35 6.55 -10.99 11.15
N GLU A 36 6.76 -10.00 10.30
CA GLU A 36 5.73 -9.13 9.76
C GLU A 36 4.74 -9.90 8.87
N GLN A 37 5.24 -10.81 8.02
CA GLN A 37 4.39 -11.68 7.20
C GLN A 37 3.56 -12.64 8.06
N VAL A 38 4.14 -13.19 9.12
CA VAL A 38 3.40 -14.02 10.08
C VAL A 38 2.37 -13.19 10.84
N SER A 39 2.70 -11.96 11.24
CA SER A 39 1.77 -11.02 11.87
C SER A 39 0.60 -10.70 10.94
N TYR A 40 0.89 -10.42 9.66
CA TYR A 40 -0.13 -10.20 8.63
C TYR A 40 -1.13 -11.36 8.53
N GLN A 41 -0.63 -12.60 8.46
CA GLN A 41 -1.49 -13.78 8.40
C GLN A 41 -2.39 -13.94 9.63
N LYS A 42 -1.94 -13.50 10.80
CA LYS A 42 -2.73 -13.56 12.04
C LYS A 42 -3.77 -12.46 12.17
N GLU A 43 -3.64 -11.38 11.40
CA GLU A 43 -4.62 -10.28 11.40
C GLU A 43 -5.93 -10.70 10.74
N GLU A 44 -5.91 -11.67 9.81
CA GLU A 44 -7.03 -12.27 9.10
C GLU A 44 -7.84 -11.29 8.23
N LEU A 45 -8.25 -10.13 8.78
CA LEU A 45 -9.10 -9.15 8.11
C LEU A 45 -8.34 -7.87 7.77
N THR A 46 -8.19 -7.62 6.47
CA THR A 46 -7.68 -6.36 5.92
C THR A 46 -8.79 -5.66 5.14
N ALA A 47 -9.03 -4.40 5.44
CA ALA A 47 -9.98 -3.58 4.69
C ALA A 47 -9.27 -2.81 3.58
N PHE A 48 -9.95 -2.65 2.46
CA PHE A 48 -9.50 -1.83 1.34
C PHE A 48 -10.46 -0.65 1.18
N ILE A 49 -9.97 0.57 1.35
CA ILE A 49 -10.75 1.79 1.11
C ILE A 49 -10.42 2.29 -0.29
N HIS A 50 -11.30 1.99 -1.24
CA HIS A 50 -11.18 2.45 -2.62
C HIS A 50 -11.94 3.77 -2.78
N PHE A 51 -11.25 4.87 -2.53
CA PHE A 51 -11.77 6.22 -2.65
C PHE A 51 -10.84 7.06 -3.52
N GLY A 52 -11.36 7.94 -4.34
CA GLY A 52 -10.56 8.77 -5.24
C GLY A 52 -11.42 9.71 -6.07
N VAL A 53 -10.83 10.34 -7.09
CA VAL A 53 -11.52 11.27 -7.98
C VAL A 53 -12.68 10.59 -8.72
N ASN A 54 -12.60 9.29 -8.98
CA ASN A 54 -13.64 8.53 -9.68
C ASN A 54 -14.91 8.30 -8.86
N THR A 55 -14.87 8.50 -7.54
CA THR A 55 -16.06 8.59 -6.71
C THR A 55 -17.01 9.69 -7.22
N PHE A 56 -16.47 10.73 -7.84
CA PHE A 56 -17.22 11.88 -8.36
C PHE A 56 -17.56 11.79 -9.86
N THR A 57 -16.95 10.84 -10.58
CA THR A 57 -17.26 10.58 -11.99
C THR A 57 -18.28 9.45 -12.19
N GLY A 58 -18.47 8.61 -11.16
CA GLY A 58 -19.28 7.39 -11.26
C GLY A 58 -18.66 6.31 -12.13
N ARG A 59 -17.34 6.37 -12.35
CA ARG A 59 -16.56 5.36 -13.09
C ARG A 59 -15.83 4.45 -12.11
N GLU A 60 -15.60 3.21 -12.52
CA GLU A 60 -14.78 2.26 -11.75
C GLU A 60 -13.31 2.71 -11.71
N TRP A 61 -12.79 3.15 -12.86
CA TRP A 61 -11.49 3.80 -13.00
C TRP A 61 -11.57 4.95 -14.00
N GLY A 62 -10.68 5.91 -13.85
CA GLY A 62 -10.56 7.05 -14.73
C GLY A 62 -9.63 6.82 -15.90
N ASP A 63 -9.49 7.84 -16.72
CA ASP A 63 -8.61 7.86 -17.89
C ASP A 63 -7.43 8.84 -17.75
N GLY A 64 -7.27 9.47 -16.57
CA GLY A 64 -6.19 10.41 -16.28
C GLY A 64 -6.49 11.84 -16.74
N THR A 65 -7.68 12.10 -17.27
CA THR A 65 -8.10 13.46 -17.72
C THR A 65 -9.07 14.14 -16.76
N GLU A 66 -9.33 13.52 -15.63
CA GLU A 66 -10.25 14.05 -14.61
C GLU A 66 -9.76 15.42 -14.12
N ASN A 67 -10.66 16.43 -14.18
CA ASN A 67 -10.31 17.74 -13.63
C ASN A 67 -10.28 17.66 -12.09
N PRO A 68 -9.14 17.99 -11.43
CA PRO A 68 -9.05 18.00 -9.98
C PRO A 68 -10.16 18.81 -9.28
N GLU A 69 -10.72 19.79 -9.92
CA GLU A 69 -11.82 20.61 -9.37
C GLU A 69 -13.09 19.83 -9.02
N ILE A 70 -13.30 18.65 -9.60
CA ILE A 70 -14.45 17.80 -9.25
C ILE A 70 -14.28 17.09 -7.92
N PHE A 71 -13.04 16.95 -7.41
CA PHE A 71 -12.78 16.36 -6.12
C PHE A 71 -13.12 17.34 -4.99
N ASN A 72 -14.35 17.25 -4.49
CA ASN A 72 -14.81 18.13 -3.42
C ASN A 72 -15.78 17.40 -2.48
N PRO A 73 -15.30 16.42 -1.69
CA PRO A 73 -16.14 15.72 -0.73
C PRO A 73 -16.67 16.68 0.35
N THR A 74 -17.98 16.68 0.56
CA THR A 74 -18.65 17.54 1.56
C THR A 74 -18.72 16.91 2.95
N ASN A 75 -18.68 15.57 3.02
CA ASN A 75 -18.87 14.80 4.25
C ASN A 75 -17.83 13.68 4.40
N LEU A 76 -16.58 13.90 3.98
CA LEU A 76 -15.53 12.92 4.23
C LEU A 76 -15.26 12.86 5.74
N ASP A 77 -15.38 11.67 6.30
CA ASP A 77 -15.17 11.39 7.71
C ASP A 77 -14.32 10.10 7.86
N ALA A 78 -13.01 10.28 7.78
CA ALA A 78 -12.05 9.18 7.91
C ALA A 78 -12.10 8.53 9.30
N ASP A 79 -12.46 9.30 10.33
CA ASP A 79 -12.62 8.78 11.69
C ASP A 79 -13.76 7.75 11.75
N GLN A 80 -14.90 8.09 11.13
CA GLN A 80 -16.05 7.18 11.07
C GLN A 80 -15.72 5.92 10.26
N TRP A 81 -15.00 6.04 9.14
CA TRP A 81 -14.61 4.89 8.33
C TRP A 81 -13.79 3.90 9.14
N VAL A 82 -12.70 4.39 9.72
CA VAL A 82 -11.75 3.53 10.45
C VAL A 82 -12.36 2.99 11.75
N LYS A 83 -13.15 3.81 12.46
CA LYS A 83 -13.89 3.35 13.64
C LYS A 83 -14.79 2.15 13.33
N THR A 84 -15.55 2.24 12.24
CA THR A 84 -16.45 1.15 11.83
C THR A 84 -15.67 -0.13 11.54
N LEU A 85 -14.53 -0.03 10.85
CA LEU A 85 -13.67 -1.17 10.56
C LEU A 85 -13.04 -1.75 11.82
N ALA A 86 -12.59 -0.91 12.76
CA ALA A 86 -12.08 -1.34 14.06
C ALA A 86 -13.11 -2.12 14.86
N GLU A 87 -14.34 -1.60 14.94
CA GLU A 87 -15.45 -2.25 15.64
C GLU A 87 -15.85 -3.58 14.98
N ALA A 88 -15.61 -3.74 13.68
CA ALA A 88 -15.83 -4.98 12.93
C ALA A 88 -14.66 -5.98 13.02
N GLY A 89 -13.55 -5.63 13.70
CA GLY A 89 -12.42 -6.52 13.94
C GLY A 89 -11.34 -6.51 12.84
N PHE A 90 -11.33 -5.51 11.96
CA PHE A 90 -10.25 -5.34 10.99
C PHE A 90 -8.95 -4.89 11.68
N GLY A 91 -7.83 -5.54 11.36
CA GLY A 91 -6.51 -5.21 11.89
C GLY A 91 -5.72 -4.24 11.01
N ARG A 92 -6.14 -4.07 9.74
CA ARG A 92 -5.42 -3.28 8.74
C ARG A 92 -6.38 -2.57 7.79
N VAL A 93 -5.96 -1.39 7.35
CA VAL A 93 -6.64 -0.60 6.31
C VAL A 93 -5.63 -0.25 5.23
N ILE A 94 -5.98 -0.52 3.96
CA ILE A 94 -5.26 -0.07 2.78
C ILE A 94 -6.09 1.03 2.09
N LEU A 95 -5.51 2.21 1.93
CA LEU A 95 -6.13 3.32 1.20
C LEU A 95 -5.56 3.42 -0.21
N THR A 96 -6.40 3.58 -1.22
CA THR A 96 -5.95 3.95 -2.58
C THR A 96 -5.40 5.38 -2.59
N ALA A 97 -4.13 5.54 -2.19
CA ALA A 97 -3.48 6.86 -2.20
C ALA A 97 -3.40 7.45 -3.62
N LYS A 98 -3.17 6.61 -4.63
CA LYS A 98 -3.27 6.93 -6.06
C LYS A 98 -3.76 5.72 -6.83
N HIS A 99 -4.83 5.86 -7.61
CA HIS A 99 -5.32 4.82 -8.54
C HIS A 99 -4.78 5.02 -9.96
N HIS A 100 -5.25 4.24 -10.93
CA HIS A 100 -4.79 4.24 -12.33
C HIS A 100 -4.99 5.57 -13.07
N ASP A 101 -5.91 6.42 -12.59
CA ASP A 101 -6.13 7.78 -13.10
C ASP A 101 -4.98 8.74 -12.76
N GLY A 102 -4.09 8.36 -11.87
CA GLY A 102 -2.96 9.18 -11.44
C GLY A 102 -3.30 10.23 -10.40
N PHE A 103 -4.56 10.34 -9.94
CA PHE A 103 -4.97 11.35 -8.96
C PHE A 103 -4.44 11.00 -7.56
N CYS A 104 -3.62 11.89 -7.01
CA CYS A 104 -3.02 11.71 -5.69
C CYS A 104 -3.92 12.26 -4.58
N LEU A 105 -4.20 11.43 -3.57
CA LEU A 105 -4.98 11.81 -2.39
C LEU A 105 -4.17 12.60 -1.34
N TRP A 106 -2.96 13.04 -1.69
CA TRP A 106 -2.07 13.91 -0.93
C TRP A 106 -1.50 15.01 -1.84
N ASP A 107 -0.94 16.08 -1.26
CA ASP A 107 -0.23 17.14 -1.99
C ASP A 107 1.13 16.59 -2.46
N SER A 108 1.19 16.09 -3.68
CA SER A 108 2.40 15.55 -4.27
C SER A 108 3.23 16.65 -4.95
N ALA A 109 4.51 16.72 -4.65
CA ALA A 109 5.42 17.67 -5.32
C ALA A 109 5.66 17.32 -6.80
N TYR A 110 5.24 16.12 -7.24
CA TYR A 110 5.58 15.57 -8.56
C TYR A 110 4.44 15.61 -9.58
N THR A 111 3.24 15.99 -9.16
CA THR A 111 2.10 16.16 -10.06
C THR A 111 1.20 17.30 -9.60
N LYS A 112 0.34 17.78 -10.51
CA LYS A 112 -0.78 18.68 -10.20
C LYS A 112 -2.13 17.97 -10.30
N HIS A 113 -2.10 16.68 -10.56
CA HIS A 113 -3.29 15.83 -10.54
C HIS A 113 -3.47 15.26 -9.13
N ASP A 114 -3.85 16.14 -8.18
CA ASP A 114 -3.86 15.86 -6.76
C ASP A 114 -4.94 16.64 -6.00
N VAL A 115 -5.10 16.32 -4.72
CA VAL A 115 -6.04 16.99 -3.82
C VAL A 115 -5.71 18.46 -3.57
N ALA A 116 -4.43 18.87 -3.67
CA ALA A 116 -4.03 20.26 -3.48
C ALA A 116 -4.48 21.16 -4.63
N SER A 117 -4.67 20.57 -5.80
CA SER A 117 -5.24 21.23 -6.99
C SER A 117 -6.77 21.27 -6.99
N SER A 118 -7.42 20.68 -5.97
CA SER A 118 -8.88 20.66 -5.82
C SER A 118 -9.39 21.79 -4.93
N PRO A 119 -10.69 22.14 -4.99
CA PRO A 119 -11.28 23.10 -4.06
C PRO A 119 -11.47 22.54 -2.65
N TRP A 120 -11.32 21.23 -2.46
CA TRP A 120 -11.55 20.60 -1.18
C TRP A 120 -10.62 21.15 -0.10
N LYS A 121 -11.21 21.58 1.03
CA LYS A 121 -10.50 22.26 2.12
C LYS A 121 -9.60 23.42 1.66
N ASN A 122 -9.98 24.11 0.56
CA ASN A 122 -9.22 25.18 -0.07
C ASN A 122 -7.80 24.71 -0.53
N GLY A 123 -7.69 23.52 -1.10
CA GLY A 123 -6.42 22.94 -1.55
C GLY A 123 -5.49 22.48 -0.42
N LYS A 124 -6.02 22.34 0.80
CA LYS A 124 -5.24 21.90 1.98
C LYS A 124 -5.71 20.54 2.52
N GLY A 125 -6.52 19.84 1.76
CA GLY A 125 -6.98 18.51 2.12
C GLY A 125 -5.87 17.47 1.91
N ASP A 126 -5.87 16.45 2.76
CA ASP A 126 -4.96 15.31 2.68
C ASP A 126 -5.67 14.08 3.22
N VAL A 127 -6.20 13.27 2.30
CA VAL A 127 -6.97 12.06 2.69
C VAL A 127 -6.05 11.00 3.28
N VAL A 128 -4.81 10.90 2.78
CA VAL A 128 -3.82 9.95 3.31
C VAL A 128 -3.56 10.23 4.79
N LYS A 129 -3.35 11.49 5.13
CA LYS A 129 -3.14 11.93 6.50
C LYS A 129 -4.36 11.67 7.39
N GLU A 130 -5.56 12.01 6.90
CA GLU A 130 -6.79 11.85 7.69
C GLU A 130 -7.07 10.38 8.02
N VAL A 131 -6.87 9.47 7.05
CA VAL A 131 -7.05 8.03 7.29
C VAL A 131 -5.95 7.47 8.18
N LEU A 132 -4.70 7.89 8.00
CA LEU A 132 -3.59 7.50 8.87
C LEU A 132 -3.84 7.90 10.34
N GLU A 133 -4.24 9.15 10.58
CA GLU A 133 -4.53 9.64 11.93
C GLU A 133 -5.69 8.87 12.59
N ALA A 134 -6.72 8.54 11.82
CA ALA A 134 -7.81 7.69 12.27
C ALA A 134 -7.33 6.26 12.58
N CYS A 135 -6.47 5.66 11.72
CA CYS A 135 -5.89 4.35 11.98
C CYS A 135 -5.06 4.33 13.26
N ALA A 136 -4.25 5.35 13.51
CA ALA A 136 -3.47 5.48 14.75
C ALA A 136 -4.38 5.58 15.98
N LYS A 137 -5.48 6.35 15.89
CA LYS A 137 -6.46 6.50 16.98
C LYS A 137 -7.12 5.18 17.38
N TYR A 138 -7.43 4.32 16.42
CA TYR A 138 -8.13 3.05 16.66
C TYR A 138 -7.21 1.84 16.69
N ASN A 139 -5.88 2.06 16.70
CA ASN A 139 -4.86 1.01 16.73
C ASN A 139 -5.00 -0.01 15.57
N ILE A 140 -5.30 0.51 14.38
CA ILE A 140 -5.33 -0.24 13.12
C ILE A 140 -4.07 0.07 12.33
N LYS A 141 -3.45 -0.93 11.71
CA LYS A 141 -2.31 -0.74 10.83
C LYS A 141 -2.74 -0.04 9.54
N PHE A 142 -1.97 0.97 9.13
CA PHE A 142 -2.23 1.72 7.90
C PHE A 142 -1.31 1.29 6.78
N GLY A 143 -1.88 1.03 5.61
CA GLY A 143 -1.18 0.79 4.36
C GLY A 143 -1.69 1.67 3.24
N VAL A 144 -0.89 1.79 2.19
CA VAL A 144 -1.22 2.56 1.00
C VAL A 144 -1.20 1.68 -0.25
N TYR A 145 -2.20 1.84 -1.09
CA TYR A 145 -2.16 1.38 -2.47
C TYR A 145 -1.64 2.51 -3.34
N LEU A 146 -0.58 2.26 -4.08
CA LEU A 146 -0.01 3.19 -5.05
C LEU A 146 0.05 2.50 -6.40
N SER A 147 -0.83 2.87 -7.33
CA SER A 147 -0.86 2.27 -8.66
C SER A 147 0.44 2.47 -9.42
N PRO A 148 1.08 1.40 -9.93
CA PRO A 148 2.14 1.52 -10.91
C PRO A 148 1.66 2.03 -12.28
N TRP A 149 0.41 1.76 -12.64
CA TRP A 149 -0.21 2.33 -13.83
C TRP A 149 -0.69 3.75 -13.55
N ASP A 150 -0.29 4.70 -14.36
CA ASP A 150 -0.62 6.11 -14.21
C ASP A 150 -1.00 6.69 -15.59
N GLN A 151 -2.28 6.97 -15.77
CA GLN A 151 -2.81 7.44 -17.04
C GLN A 151 -2.68 8.96 -17.20
N ASN A 152 -2.41 9.69 -16.11
CA ASN A 152 -2.21 11.15 -16.15
C ASN A 152 -0.75 11.52 -16.39
N SER A 153 0.20 10.72 -15.86
CA SER A 153 1.61 11.08 -15.87
C SER A 153 2.18 11.12 -17.30
N GLU A 154 2.76 12.24 -17.69
CA GLU A 154 3.52 12.38 -18.93
C GLU A 154 4.81 11.55 -18.95
N HIS A 155 5.27 11.06 -17.80
CA HIS A 155 6.41 10.15 -17.66
C HIS A 155 6.05 8.70 -18.01
N TYR A 156 4.74 8.34 -18.01
CA TYR A 156 4.32 6.96 -18.18
C TYR A 156 4.40 6.49 -19.63
N GLY A 157 4.96 5.29 -19.84
CA GLY A 157 5.08 4.67 -21.15
C GLY A 157 6.30 5.14 -21.94
N ASP A 158 6.09 5.44 -23.22
CA ASP A 158 7.13 6.04 -24.10
C ASP A 158 7.24 7.57 -23.88
N GLY A 159 6.83 8.03 -22.70
CA GLY A 159 6.61 9.44 -22.39
C GLY A 159 7.86 10.30 -22.55
N ASN A 160 7.62 11.53 -23.01
CA ASN A 160 8.64 12.55 -23.18
C ASN A 160 9.01 13.23 -21.85
N GLY A 161 8.36 12.83 -20.74
CA GLY A 161 8.49 13.48 -19.44
C GLY A 161 9.64 12.99 -18.56
N GLY A 162 10.48 12.06 -19.03
CA GLY A 162 11.58 11.48 -18.25
C GLY A 162 11.29 10.06 -17.73
N ASP A 163 12.07 9.62 -16.75
CA ASP A 163 11.97 8.25 -16.23
C ASP A 163 10.77 8.09 -15.29
N TYR A 164 9.80 7.29 -15.69
CA TYR A 164 8.62 6.97 -14.87
C TYR A 164 9.00 6.24 -13.58
N ASN A 165 10.02 5.39 -13.61
CA ASN A 165 10.46 4.69 -12.40
C ASN A 165 10.99 5.66 -11.35
N GLU A 166 11.72 6.70 -11.76
CA GLU A 166 12.15 7.77 -10.86
C GLU A 166 10.96 8.58 -10.33
N PHE A 167 10.01 8.95 -11.20
CA PHE A 167 8.78 9.63 -10.80
C PHE A 167 8.01 8.83 -9.74
N TYR A 168 7.81 7.52 -9.98
CA TYR A 168 7.11 6.63 -9.05
C TYR A 168 7.86 6.49 -7.71
N MET A 169 9.19 6.33 -7.75
CA MET A 169 10.02 6.28 -6.54
C MET A 169 9.97 7.58 -5.73
N ASN A 170 9.81 8.72 -6.39
CA ASN A 170 9.66 9.99 -5.68
C ASN A 170 8.33 10.06 -4.94
N GLN A 171 7.23 9.61 -5.54
CA GLN A 171 5.94 9.46 -4.85
C GLN A 171 6.00 8.44 -3.70
N LEU A 172 6.69 7.31 -3.87
CA LEU A 172 6.96 6.37 -2.78
C LEU A 172 7.71 7.03 -1.62
N ARG A 173 8.74 7.85 -1.91
CA ARG A 173 9.47 8.59 -0.87
C ARG A 173 8.55 9.53 -0.09
N GLU A 174 7.70 10.30 -0.77
CA GLU A 174 6.74 11.17 -0.09
C GLU A 174 5.91 10.38 0.93
N LEU A 175 5.28 9.30 0.49
CA LEU A 175 4.41 8.49 1.35
C LEU A 175 5.19 7.84 2.51
N LEU A 176 6.38 7.32 2.24
CA LEU A 176 7.17 6.58 3.23
C LEU A 176 7.95 7.47 4.20
N THR A 177 8.07 8.78 3.94
CA THR A 177 8.82 9.70 4.81
C THR A 177 7.97 10.75 5.50
N ASN A 178 6.81 11.11 4.92
CA ASN A 178 6.01 12.21 5.44
C ASN A 178 4.85 11.76 6.35
N TYR A 179 4.49 10.47 6.32
CA TYR A 179 3.28 9.94 6.95
C TYR A 179 3.57 8.98 8.13
N GLY A 180 4.82 8.87 8.58
CA GLY A 180 5.16 7.94 9.66
C GLY A 180 5.12 6.47 9.22
N PRO A 181 4.79 5.53 10.13
CA PRO A 181 4.83 4.10 9.81
C PRO A 181 3.75 3.70 8.79
N ILE A 182 4.16 3.12 7.67
CA ILE A 182 3.30 2.49 6.66
C ILE A 182 3.48 0.98 6.79
N ALA A 183 2.41 0.27 7.16
CA ALA A 183 2.48 -1.16 7.41
C ALA A 183 2.54 -1.98 6.11
N GLU A 184 2.02 -1.42 5.01
CA GLU A 184 2.00 -2.10 3.71
C GLU A 184 1.95 -1.10 2.56
N VAL A 185 2.76 -1.35 1.53
CA VAL A 185 2.60 -0.76 0.20
C VAL A 185 2.00 -1.82 -0.71
N TRP A 186 0.83 -1.54 -1.23
CA TRP A 186 0.10 -2.40 -2.15
C TRP A 186 0.26 -1.87 -3.58
N MET A 187 0.88 -2.65 -4.44
CA MET A 187 1.08 -2.33 -5.85
C MET A 187 0.19 -3.22 -6.70
N ASP A 188 -0.61 -2.61 -7.55
CA ASP A 188 -1.38 -3.33 -8.55
C ASP A 188 -0.46 -3.78 -9.69
N GLY A 189 -0.70 -4.98 -10.21
CA GLY A 189 0.00 -5.48 -11.39
C GLY A 189 -0.53 -4.92 -12.71
N ALA A 190 -1.50 -3.98 -12.66
CA ALA A 190 -2.12 -3.44 -13.86
C ALA A 190 -1.16 -2.61 -14.70
N LYS A 191 -1.35 -2.71 -16.02
CA LYS A 191 -0.56 -2.01 -17.03
C LYS A 191 -1.43 -1.71 -18.24
N GLY A 192 -1.27 -0.53 -18.81
CA GLY A 192 -1.97 -0.17 -20.05
C GLY A 192 -1.66 -1.16 -21.18
N SER A 193 -2.69 -1.65 -21.86
CA SER A 193 -2.59 -2.75 -22.83
C SER A 193 -1.71 -2.44 -24.05
N ASN A 194 -1.51 -1.16 -24.37
CA ASN A 194 -0.75 -0.71 -25.55
C ASN A 194 0.47 0.14 -25.21
N VAL A 195 0.91 0.12 -23.94
CA VAL A 195 1.98 0.98 -23.46
C VAL A 195 3.20 0.16 -23.09
N LYS A 196 4.36 0.56 -23.57
CA LYS A 196 5.64 -0.05 -23.25
C LYS A 196 6.24 0.61 -22.01
N GLN A 197 5.64 0.34 -20.85
CA GLN A 197 6.24 0.73 -19.58
C GLN A 197 6.87 -0.48 -18.92
N GLU A 198 8.13 -0.38 -18.55
CA GLU A 198 8.80 -1.36 -17.70
C GLU A 198 8.85 -0.84 -16.27
N TYR A 199 8.42 -1.68 -15.32
CA TYR A 199 8.44 -1.38 -13.91
C TYR A 199 9.71 -1.94 -13.26
N ASN A 200 10.49 -1.09 -12.61
CA ASN A 200 11.68 -1.50 -11.88
C ASN A 200 11.32 -1.89 -10.44
N PHE A 201 10.57 -2.98 -10.30
CA PHE A 201 10.13 -3.48 -8.99
C PHE A 201 11.28 -3.72 -8.01
N GLU A 202 12.44 -4.16 -8.51
CA GLU A 202 13.60 -4.43 -7.66
C GLU A 202 14.06 -3.16 -6.93
N GLU A 203 14.20 -2.04 -7.64
CA GLU A 203 14.59 -0.77 -7.03
C GLU A 203 13.48 -0.20 -6.13
N TRP A 204 12.21 -0.36 -6.53
CA TRP A 204 11.07 0.08 -5.73
C TRP A 204 11.00 -0.67 -4.41
N PHE A 205 11.14 -1.99 -4.43
CA PHE A 205 11.16 -2.83 -3.22
C PHE A 205 12.36 -2.49 -2.33
N ALA A 206 13.55 -2.31 -2.93
CA ALA A 206 14.74 -1.91 -2.20
C ALA A 206 14.55 -0.54 -1.50
N LEU A 207 13.91 0.43 -2.17
CA LEU A 207 13.59 1.73 -1.60
C LEU A 207 12.63 1.60 -0.41
N ILE A 208 11.54 0.84 -0.55
CA ILE A 208 10.57 0.63 0.53
C ILE A 208 11.26 0.02 1.75
N LYS A 209 12.00 -1.06 1.55
CA LYS A 209 12.72 -1.75 2.65
C LYS A 209 13.83 -0.92 3.26
N LYS A 210 14.45 -0.03 2.51
CA LYS A 210 15.44 0.93 3.03
C LYS A 210 14.81 1.98 3.93
N LEU A 211 13.64 2.51 3.55
CA LEU A 211 12.97 3.57 4.29
C LEU A 211 12.16 3.04 5.46
N GLN A 212 11.49 1.91 5.27
CA GLN A 212 10.65 1.25 6.26
C GLN A 212 10.84 -0.28 6.19
N PRO A 213 11.81 -0.84 6.94
CA PRO A 213 12.16 -2.28 6.85
C PRO A 213 11.00 -3.23 7.15
N GLU A 214 10.10 -2.83 8.05
CA GLU A 214 8.95 -3.65 8.49
C GLU A 214 7.76 -3.55 7.51
N CYS A 215 7.75 -2.56 6.61
CA CYS A 215 6.67 -2.39 5.65
C CYS A 215 6.53 -3.62 4.75
N LEU A 216 5.34 -4.19 4.69
CA LEU A 216 5.03 -5.27 3.76
C LEU A 216 4.85 -4.72 2.34
N ILE A 217 5.10 -5.57 1.35
CA ILE A 217 4.91 -5.25 -0.06
C ILE A 217 4.00 -6.31 -0.65
N PHE A 218 2.92 -5.87 -1.27
CA PHE A 218 2.04 -6.67 -2.10
C PHE A 218 2.17 -6.19 -3.55
N SER A 219 2.46 -7.11 -4.48
CA SER A 219 2.53 -6.81 -5.92
C SER A 219 2.27 -8.07 -6.77
#